data_ba41986da21a887dfef01d24b1ffec0f
#
_entry.id   ba41986da21a887dfef01d24b1ffec0f
#
_cell.length_a   1.000
_cell.length_b   1.000
_cell.length_c   1.000
_cell.angle_alpha   90.00
_cell.angle_beta   90.00
_cell.angle_gamma   90.00
#
_symmetry.space_group_name_H-M   'P 1'
#
loop_
_entity.id
_entity.type
_entity.pdbx_description
1 polymer ?
#
loop_
_entity_poly.entity_id
_entity_poly.type
_entity_poly.pdbx_seq_one_letter_code
_entity_poly.pdbx_strand_id
1 'polypeptide(L)'
;MKQSIFCTILISIFLFTALPVTALAGDEGTGQKAVLVTGASTGLGRKIAEDLAGMGFHVYAGARKQKDLDALDAIENIQAVRLDVTIQEEIDAAVTTVEKGGKGLYGLVNNAGVFTGGPLIEVDVEDYEWIMDVNVTGVYRVTQAFAPMIIESQGRITTISSISGINSGRFFGHYTMSKHAVEAYTDSLAVEMQKFGVAVSAIEPGNYNSAIGATAMKNMASSLSVEDSRFYKDELTEWVGGSWDREKYKEPDEVSEAAQHFFTNDKPLRRYMVVPSEPEAAWAIDKAIEEVVQYNQWQAYSYTREQLIEKLDAALEKAGK
;
A
#
# COMPACT_ATOMS: atom_id res chain seq x y z
N MET A 1 -13.11 -78.68 -29.26
CA MET A 1 -11.84 -78.09 -29.58
C MET A 1 -11.91 -76.61 -29.08
N LYS A 2 -11.37 -76.33 -27.89
CA LYS A 2 -11.30 -74.97 -27.30
C LYS A 2 -9.83 -74.59 -27.25
N GLN A 3 -9.40 -73.62 -28.07
CA GLN A 3 -8.08 -73.07 -28.01
C GLN A 3 -8.04 -71.96 -26.92
N SER A 4 -7.15 -72.14 -25.97
CA SER A 4 -6.88 -71.20 -24.91
C SER A 4 -5.73 -70.33 -25.35
N ILE A 5 -5.97 -69.00 -25.46
CA ILE A 5 -4.94 -68.02 -25.77
C ILE A 5 -4.38 -67.50 -24.43
N PHE A 6 -3.12 -67.86 -24.15
CA PHE A 6 -2.36 -67.29 -23.03
C PHE A 6 -1.83 -65.89 -23.46
N CYS A 7 -2.30 -64.86 -22.78
CA CYS A 7 -1.77 -63.50 -22.94
C CYS A 7 -0.70 -63.26 -21.87
N THR A 8 0.58 -63.22 -22.29
CA THR A 8 1.72 -62.94 -21.41
C THR A 8 1.85 -61.43 -21.24
N ILE A 9 1.56 -60.93 -20.03
CA ILE A 9 1.76 -59.54 -19.69
C ILE A 9 3.22 -59.39 -19.22
N LEU A 10 4.02 -58.67 -20.02
CA LEU A 10 5.35 -58.20 -19.61
C LEU A 10 5.20 -56.96 -18.70
N ILE A 11 5.46 -57.11 -17.43
CA ILE A 11 5.55 -56.01 -16.48
C ILE A 11 7.00 -55.47 -16.57
N SER A 12 7.15 -54.31 -17.22
CA SER A 12 8.40 -53.55 -17.19
C SER A 12 8.48 -52.78 -15.89
N ILE A 13 9.32 -53.20 -14.98
CA ILE A 13 9.65 -52.51 -13.75
C ILE A 13 10.59 -51.34 -14.11
N PHE A 14 10.09 -50.11 -14.16
CA PHE A 14 10.90 -48.89 -14.19
C PHE A 14 11.44 -48.64 -12.78
N LEU A 15 12.74 -48.90 -12.59
CA LEU A 15 13.44 -48.48 -11.40
C LEU A 15 13.64 -46.94 -11.47
N PHE A 16 12.79 -46.21 -10.78
CA PHE A 16 13.03 -44.78 -10.53
C PHE A 16 14.15 -44.66 -9.49
N THR A 17 15.37 -44.40 -9.95
CA THR A 17 16.44 -43.93 -9.05
C THR A 17 16.09 -42.50 -8.63
N ALA A 18 15.61 -42.35 -7.39
CA ALA A 18 15.47 -41.05 -6.75
C ALA A 18 16.90 -40.46 -6.56
N LEU A 19 17.24 -39.51 -7.40
CA LEU A 19 18.37 -38.62 -7.12
C LEU A 19 17.99 -37.82 -5.86
N PRO A 20 18.90 -37.70 -4.87
CA PRO A 20 18.66 -36.83 -3.75
C PRO A 20 18.52 -35.40 -4.30
N VAL A 21 17.35 -34.79 -4.14
CA VAL A 21 17.22 -33.34 -4.22
C VAL A 21 18.01 -32.82 -3.05
N THR A 22 19.25 -32.44 -3.31
CA THR A 22 19.98 -31.56 -2.41
C THR A 22 19.15 -30.29 -2.36
N ALA A 23 18.39 -30.10 -1.28
CA ALA A 23 17.90 -28.80 -0.89
C ALA A 23 19.15 -27.91 -0.89
N LEU A 24 19.23 -27.03 -1.87
CA LEU A 24 20.10 -25.86 -1.77
C LEU A 24 19.60 -25.15 -0.54
N ALA A 25 20.30 -25.33 0.59
CA ALA A 25 20.21 -24.43 1.72
C ALA A 25 20.40 -23.05 1.09
N GLY A 26 19.35 -22.25 1.12
CA GLY A 26 19.43 -20.87 0.66
C GLY A 26 20.64 -20.28 1.37
N ASP A 27 21.55 -19.76 0.59
CA ASP A 27 22.60 -18.90 1.08
C ASP A 27 21.87 -17.86 1.97
N GLU A 28 22.08 -17.93 3.28
CA GLU A 28 21.72 -16.85 4.18
C GLU A 28 22.62 -15.70 3.77
N GLY A 29 22.16 -15.03 2.68
CA GLY A 29 22.88 -13.93 2.09
C GLY A 29 23.10 -12.88 3.17
N THR A 30 24.35 -12.75 3.58
CA THR A 30 24.89 -11.63 4.36
C THR A 30 24.77 -10.30 3.59
N GLY A 31 23.95 -10.28 2.52
CA GLY A 31 23.68 -9.16 1.65
C GLY A 31 22.68 -8.19 2.26
N GLN A 32 22.98 -6.92 2.14
CA GLN A 32 22.09 -5.81 2.50
C GLN A 32 20.73 -5.96 1.76
N LYS A 33 19.61 -6.07 2.50
CA LYS A 33 18.27 -6.15 1.92
C LYS A 33 17.92 -4.85 1.22
N ALA A 34 17.33 -4.93 0.03
CA ALA A 34 16.93 -3.77 -0.76
C ALA A 34 15.42 -3.50 -0.67
N VAL A 35 15.03 -2.24 -0.60
CA VAL A 35 13.63 -1.79 -0.54
C VAL A 35 13.43 -0.66 -1.55
N LEU A 36 12.36 -0.71 -2.34
CA LEU A 36 11.91 0.39 -3.19
C LEU A 36 10.84 1.21 -2.45
N VAL A 37 11.01 2.54 -2.41
CA VAL A 37 10.01 3.48 -1.88
C VAL A 37 9.57 4.40 -2.99
N THR A 38 8.31 4.36 -3.41
CA THR A 38 7.77 5.27 -4.44
C THR A 38 7.38 6.61 -3.82
N GLY A 39 7.57 7.72 -4.58
CA GLY A 39 7.23 9.05 -4.09
C GLY A 39 8.08 9.52 -2.89
N ALA A 40 9.36 9.16 -2.88
CA ALA A 40 10.29 9.43 -1.78
C ALA A 40 10.89 10.85 -1.78
N SER A 41 10.40 11.78 -2.59
CA SER A 41 10.95 13.13 -2.67
C SER A 41 10.72 13.98 -1.41
N THR A 42 9.60 13.81 -0.73
CA THR A 42 9.17 14.61 0.44
C THR A 42 8.24 13.81 1.36
N GLY A 43 7.95 14.34 2.54
CA GLY A 43 6.91 13.84 3.45
C GLY A 43 7.12 12.40 3.90
N LEU A 44 6.05 11.61 3.95
CA LEU A 44 6.05 10.23 4.45
C LEU A 44 7.08 9.35 3.72
N GLY A 45 7.08 9.38 2.39
CA GLY A 45 7.98 8.55 1.59
C GLY A 45 9.46 8.91 1.80
N ARG A 46 9.77 10.18 1.97
CA ARG A 46 11.13 10.64 2.29
C ARG A 46 11.58 10.12 3.64
N LYS A 47 10.76 10.32 4.67
CA LYS A 47 11.05 9.88 6.03
C LYS A 47 11.23 8.36 6.10
N ILE A 48 10.34 7.59 5.48
CA ILE A 48 10.44 6.12 5.42
C ILE A 48 11.74 5.69 4.72
N ALA A 49 12.10 6.34 3.60
CA ALA A 49 13.31 6.00 2.87
C ALA A 49 14.57 6.28 3.69
N GLU A 50 14.66 7.43 4.37
CA GLU A 50 15.79 7.81 5.22
C GLU A 50 15.93 6.87 6.43
N ASP A 51 14.83 6.54 7.10
CA ASP A 51 14.86 5.69 8.29
C ASP A 51 15.23 4.24 7.94
N LEU A 52 14.68 3.68 6.85
CA LEU A 52 15.07 2.34 6.38
C LEU A 52 16.55 2.31 5.96
N ALA A 53 17.05 3.36 5.31
CA ALA A 53 18.47 3.47 4.98
C ALA A 53 19.35 3.54 6.23
N GLY A 54 18.91 4.29 7.25
CA GLY A 54 19.57 4.36 8.58
C GLY A 54 19.59 3.03 9.33
N MET A 55 18.63 2.13 9.06
CA MET A 55 18.60 0.77 9.59
C MET A 55 19.48 -0.22 8.80
N GLY A 56 20.15 0.24 7.74
CA GLY A 56 21.05 -0.55 6.94
C GLY A 56 20.39 -1.23 5.72
N PHE A 57 19.14 -0.91 5.38
CA PHE A 57 18.59 -1.32 4.09
C PHE A 57 19.22 -0.53 2.95
N HIS A 58 19.37 -1.14 1.78
CA HIS A 58 19.62 -0.40 0.55
C HIS A 58 18.28 0.10 0.02
N VAL A 59 18.11 1.41 -0.08
CA VAL A 59 16.83 1.99 -0.46
C VAL A 59 16.89 2.55 -1.88
N TYR A 60 16.10 1.99 -2.77
CA TYR A 60 15.79 2.62 -4.06
C TYR A 60 14.70 3.66 -3.83
N ALA A 61 15.04 4.94 -3.92
CA ALA A 61 14.12 6.04 -3.62
C ALA A 61 13.56 6.65 -4.90
N GLY A 62 12.28 6.37 -5.20
CA GLY A 62 11.59 6.82 -6.39
C GLY A 62 11.18 8.30 -6.31
N ALA A 63 11.62 9.12 -7.28
CA ALA A 63 11.24 10.51 -7.40
C ALA A 63 11.18 10.95 -8.87
N ARG A 64 10.49 12.09 -9.15
CA ARG A 64 10.25 12.55 -10.52
C ARG A 64 11.17 13.70 -10.97
N LYS A 65 11.63 14.53 -10.06
CA LYS A 65 12.39 15.75 -10.37
C LYS A 65 13.87 15.54 -10.11
N GLN A 66 14.72 16.03 -11.04
CA GLN A 66 16.16 15.85 -10.92
C GLN A 66 16.73 16.37 -9.60
N LYS A 67 16.30 17.55 -9.16
CA LYS A 67 16.75 18.11 -7.88
C LYS A 67 16.46 17.21 -6.66
N ASP A 68 15.34 16.46 -6.71
CA ASP A 68 14.95 15.57 -5.63
C ASP A 68 15.75 14.25 -5.72
N LEU A 69 16.06 13.78 -6.93
CA LEU A 69 16.96 12.64 -7.18
C LEU A 69 18.37 12.95 -6.66
N ASP A 70 18.92 14.11 -7.01
CA ASP A 70 20.26 14.55 -6.56
C ASP A 70 20.32 14.63 -5.01
N ALA A 71 19.26 15.12 -4.38
CA ALA A 71 19.17 15.20 -2.93
C ALA A 71 18.99 13.86 -2.22
N LEU A 72 18.39 12.87 -2.90
CA LEU A 72 18.25 11.50 -2.40
C LEU A 72 19.55 10.72 -2.53
N ASP A 73 20.23 10.82 -3.67
CA ASP A 73 21.54 10.17 -3.91
C ASP A 73 22.67 10.64 -2.97
N ALA A 74 22.50 11.82 -2.35
CA ALA A 74 23.45 12.31 -1.37
C ALA A 74 23.37 11.62 0.00
N ILE A 75 22.37 10.74 0.22
CA ILE A 75 22.13 10.07 1.49
C ILE A 75 22.73 8.65 1.43
N GLU A 76 23.46 8.30 2.47
CA GLU A 76 24.05 6.97 2.60
C GLU A 76 22.97 5.87 2.53
N ASN A 77 23.26 4.79 1.82
CA ASN A 77 22.36 3.64 1.57
C ASN A 77 21.11 3.98 0.72
N ILE A 78 21.00 5.19 0.16
CA ILE A 78 19.93 5.54 -0.76
C ILE A 78 20.50 5.65 -2.18
N GLN A 79 19.82 5.03 -3.11
CA GLN A 79 19.99 5.21 -4.55
C GLN A 79 18.71 5.80 -5.13
N ALA A 80 18.78 6.99 -5.68
CA ALA A 80 17.63 7.63 -6.32
C ALA A 80 17.30 6.93 -7.63
N VAL A 81 16.00 6.79 -7.90
CA VAL A 81 15.47 6.21 -9.15
C VAL A 81 14.40 7.13 -9.71
N ARG A 82 14.56 7.54 -10.99
CA ARG A 82 13.48 8.27 -11.65
C ARG A 82 12.28 7.35 -11.79
N LEU A 83 11.15 7.75 -11.19
CA LEU A 83 9.95 6.92 -11.18
C LEU A 83 8.69 7.79 -11.04
N ASP A 84 7.94 7.89 -12.11
CA ASP A 84 6.53 8.29 -12.10
C ASP A 84 5.68 7.03 -12.24
N VAL A 85 4.81 6.77 -11.26
CA VAL A 85 3.98 5.55 -11.20
C VAL A 85 2.89 5.49 -12.28
N THR A 86 2.71 6.60 -13.02
CA THR A 86 1.78 6.68 -14.15
C THR A 86 2.44 6.41 -15.50
N ILE A 87 3.78 6.33 -15.54
CA ILE A 87 4.57 6.16 -16.77
C ILE A 87 5.23 4.78 -16.79
N GLN A 88 4.73 3.89 -17.64
CA GLN A 88 5.21 2.49 -17.70
C GLN A 88 6.70 2.41 -18.04
N GLU A 89 7.20 3.26 -18.94
CA GLU A 89 8.60 3.29 -19.35
C GLU A 89 9.54 3.65 -18.18
N GLU A 90 9.11 4.52 -17.26
CA GLU A 90 9.88 4.85 -16.05
C GLU A 90 9.86 3.69 -15.04
N ILE A 91 8.74 2.96 -14.95
CA ILE A 91 8.63 1.75 -14.13
C ILE A 91 9.58 0.67 -14.66
N ASP A 92 9.58 0.41 -15.96
CA ASP A 92 10.45 -0.60 -16.61
C ASP A 92 11.93 -0.24 -16.45
N ALA A 93 12.28 1.05 -16.58
CA ALA A 93 13.63 1.53 -16.32
C ALA A 93 14.05 1.36 -14.86
N ALA A 94 13.13 1.57 -13.92
CA ALA A 94 13.35 1.33 -12.50
C ALA A 94 13.59 -0.16 -12.19
N VAL A 95 12.80 -1.07 -12.78
CA VAL A 95 13.02 -2.52 -12.69
C VAL A 95 14.44 -2.86 -13.17
N THR A 96 14.83 -2.38 -14.35
CA THR A 96 16.18 -2.59 -14.90
C THR A 96 17.28 -2.06 -13.96
N THR A 97 17.04 -0.93 -13.30
CA THR A 97 18.00 -0.34 -12.34
C THR A 97 18.19 -1.22 -11.13
N VAL A 98 17.09 -1.74 -10.57
CA VAL A 98 17.11 -2.64 -9.41
C VAL A 98 17.80 -3.97 -9.76
N GLU A 99 17.48 -4.55 -10.93
CA GLU A 99 18.13 -5.78 -11.41
C GLU A 99 19.65 -5.62 -11.56
N LYS A 100 20.10 -4.52 -12.19
CA LYS A 100 21.52 -4.21 -12.36
C LYS A 100 22.23 -3.97 -11.01
N GLY A 101 21.51 -3.53 -9.99
CA GLY A 101 22.04 -3.37 -8.64
C GLY A 101 22.46 -4.68 -7.98
N GLY A 102 21.95 -5.82 -8.45
CA GLY A 102 22.36 -7.16 -8.05
C GLY A 102 22.02 -7.55 -6.60
N LYS A 103 21.19 -6.75 -5.91
CA LYS A 103 20.77 -6.99 -4.52
C LYS A 103 19.40 -7.71 -4.43
N GLY A 104 18.73 -7.93 -5.56
CA GLY A 104 17.32 -8.30 -5.58
C GLY A 104 16.42 -7.19 -5.02
N LEU A 105 15.18 -7.52 -4.71
CA LEU A 105 14.26 -6.61 -4.04
C LEU A 105 13.50 -7.35 -2.93
N TYR A 106 13.83 -7.02 -1.68
CA TYR A 106 13.14 -7.57 -0.50
C TYR A 106 11.85 -6.82 -0.17
N GLY A 107 11.77 -5.53 -0.47
CA GLY A 107 10.65 -4.73 -0.05
C GLY A 107 10.16 -3.72 -1.07
N LEU A 108 8.85 -3.46 -1.02
CA LEU A 108 8.18 -2.39 -1.77
C LEU A 108 7.31 -1.57 -0.84
N VAL A 109 7.51 -0.25 -0.86
CA VAL A 109 6.62 0.73 -0.24
C VAL A 109 5.92 1.52 -1.36
N ASN A 110 4.66 1.20 -1.63
CA ASN A 110 3.79 1.99 -2.48
C ASN A 110 3.32 3.23 -1.70
N ASN A 111 4.09 4.32 -1.79
CA ASN A 111 3.79 5.57 -1.09
C ASN A 111 3.37 6.69 -2.04
N ALA A 112 3.77 6.67 -3.31
CA ALA A 112 3.37 7.69 -4.26
C ALA A 112 1.85 7.90 -4.25
N GLY A 113 1.42 9.14 -4.05
CA GLY A 113 0.01 9.48 -3.98
C GLY A 113 -0.21 10.97 -4.05
N VAL A 114 -1.42 11.33 -4.46
CA VAL A 114 -1.89 12.69 -4.63
C VAL A 114 -3.24 12.88 -3.96
N PHE A 115 -3.61 14.12 -3.77
CA PHE A 115 -4.92 14.51 -3.26
C PHE A 115 -5.56 15.53 -4.20
N THR A 116 -6.84 15.34 -4.48
CA THR A 116 -7.76 16.36 -4.96
C THR A 116 -9.11 16.15 -4.31
N GLY A 117 -9.97 17.14 -4.34
CA GLY A 117 -11.30 17.04 -3.73
C GLY A 117 -12.22 18.15 -4.24
N GLY A 118 -13.47 18.03 -3.87
CA GLY A 118 -14.56 18.91 -4.26
C GLY A 118 -15.87 18.14 -4.31
N PRO A 119 -17.00 18.81 -4.64
CA PRO A 119 -18.30 18.15 -4.78
C PRO A 119 -18.26 17.09 -5.88
N LEU A 120 -18.62 15.85 -5.54
CA LEU A 120 -18.60 14.71 -6.48
C LEU A 120 -19.43 14.92 -7.76
N ILE A 121 -20.37 15.85 -7.74
CA ILE A 121 -21.28 16.14 -8.88
C ILE A 121 -20.85 17.38 -9.67
N GLU A 122 -19.75 18.03 -9.32
CA GLU A 122 -19.28 19.26 -9.97
C GLU A 122 -17.81 19.22 -10.42
N VAL A 123 -16.99 18.38 -9.78
CA VAL A 123 -15.58 18.20 -10.17
C VAL A 123 -15.51 17.40 -11.46
N ASP A 124 -14.64 17.83 -12.37
CA ASP A 124 -14.44 17.18 -13.65
C ASP A 124 -13.96 15.72 -13.51
N VAL A 125 -14.41 14.88 -14.43
CA VAL A 125 -14.06 13.43 -14.41
C VAL A 125 -12.55 13.22 -14.58
N GLU A 126 -11.87 14.10 -15.27
CA GLU A 126 -10.41 14.07 -15.49
C GLU A 126 -9.62 14.14 -14.18
N ASP A 127 -10.11 14.90 -13.19
CA ASP A 127 -9.50 14.95 -11.85
C ASP A 127 -9.71 13.65 -11.09
N TYR A 128 -10.87 13.02 -11.23
CA TYR A 128 -11.11 11.70 -10.70
C TYR A 128 -10.20 10.65 -11.37
N GLU A 129 -10.11 10.66 -12.69
CA GLU A 129 -9.26 9.74 -13.46
C GLU A 129 -7.79 9.90 -13.05
N TRP A 130 -7.32 11.14 -12.92
CA TRP A 130 -5.96 11.42 -12.49
C TRP A 130 -5.63 10.88 -11.10
N ILE A 131 -6.50 11.11 -10.10
CA ILE A 131 -6.26 10.61 -8.74
C ILE A 131 -6.30 9.08 -8.70
N MET A 132 -7.18 8.45 -9.45
CA MET A 132 -7.24 7.00 -9.57
C MET A 132 -6.02 6.44 -10.29
N ASP A 133 -5.54 7.11 -11.33
CA ASP A 133 -4.34 6.67 -12.06
C ASP A 133 -3.09 6.69 -11.18
N VAL A 134 -2.90 7.74 -10.37
CA VAL A 134 -1.76 7.81 -9.45
C VAL A 134 -1.94 6.88 -8.25
N ASN A 135 -3.06 7.02 -7.51
CA ASN A 135 -3.22 6.39 -6.19
C ASN A 135 -3.57 4.90 -6.27
N VAL A 136 -4.17 4.43 -7.35
CA VAL A 136 -4.66 3.06 -7.50
C VAL A 136 -3.93 2.33 -8.62
N THR A 137 -4.05 2.81 -9.85
CA THR A 137 -3.45 2.15 -11.01
C THR A 137 -1.92 2.17 -10.93
N GLY A 138 -1.33 3.25 -10.41
CA GLY A 138 0.11 3.36 -10.15
C GLY A 138 0.60 2.32 -9.15
N VAL A 139 -0.13 2.12 -8.05
CA VAL A 139 0.16 1.05 -7.06
C VAL A 139 0.14 -0.32 -7.74
N TYR A 140 -0.89 -0.57 -8.56
CA TYR A 140 -1.04 -1.83 -9.29
C TYR A 140 0.12 -2.06 -10.27
N ARG A 141 0.45 -1.07 -11.13
CA ARG A 141 1.55 -1.16 -12.11
C ARG A 141 2.90 -1.44 -11.46
N VAL A 142 3.24 -0.66 -10.44
CA VAL A 142 4.52 -0.82 -9.72
C VAL A 142 4.59 -2.18 -9.04
N THR A 143 3.55 -2.57 -8.31
CA THR A 143 3.53 -3.86 -7.65
C THR A 143 3.67 -5.01 -8.66
N GLN A 144 2.94 -4.96 -9.78
CA GLN A 144 3.03 -5.99 -10.83
C GLN A 144 4.45 -6.10 -11.41
N ALA A 145 5.09 -4.96 -11.68
CA ALA A 145 6.43 -4.93 -12.25
C ALA A 145 7.51 -5.51 -11.31
N PHE A 146 7.41 -5.24 -10.02
CA PHE A 146 8.40 -5.68 -9.03
C PHE A 146 8.06 -6.98 -8.31
N ALA A 147 6.83 -7.51 -8.46
CA ALA A 147 6.39 -8.74 -7.82
C ALA A 147 7.34 -9.94 -8.05
N PRO A 148 7.90 -10.19 -9.24
CA PRO A 148 8.81 -11.32 -9.45
C PRO A 148 10.01 -11.30 -8.50
N MET A 149 10.68 -10.16 -8.35
CA MET A 149 11.84 -10.01 -7.44
C MET A 149 11.45 -10.15 -5.97
N ILE A 150 10.27 -9.66 -5.59
CA ILE A 150 9.75 -9.76 -4.21
C ILE A 150 9.35 -11.20 -3.89
N ILE A 151 8.81 -11.94 -4.85
CA ILE A 151 8.51 -13.37 -4.70
C ILE A 151 9.80 -14.16 -4.54
N GLU A 152 10.82 -13.90 -5.35
CA GLU A 152 12.11 -14.57 -5.25
C GLU A 152 12.78 -14.38 -3.89
N SER A 153 12.69 -13.18 -3.33
CA SER A 153 13.22 -12.85 -2.00
C SER A 153 12.32 -13.26 -0.83
N GLN A 154 11.11 -13.79 -1.09
CA GLN A 154 10.07 -13.98 -0.07
C GLN A 154 9.88 -12.73 0.79
N GLY A 155 9.82 -11.61 0.10
CA GLY A 155 9.91 -10.29 0.69
C GLY A 155 8.59 -9.73 1.20
N ARG A 156 8.43 -8.38 1.11
CA ARG A 156 7.31 -7.67 1.75
C ARG A 156 6.82 -6.51 0.90
N ILE A 157 5.50 -6.29 0.89
CA ILE A 157 4.86 -5.17 0.19
C ILE A 157 4.01 -4.40 1.18
N THR A 158 4.19 -3.09 1.28
CA THR A 158 3.27 -2.23 2.02
C THR A 158 2.76 -1.09 1.15
N THR A 159 1.49 -0.73 1.35
CA THR A 159 0.87 0.41 0.66
C THR A 159 0.50 1.47 1.68
N ILE A 160 0.93 2.72 1.44
CA ILE A 160 0.50 3.85 2.25
C ILE A 160 -0.91 4.23 1.81
N SER A 161 -1.87 3.77 2.60
CA SER A 161 -3.27 4.11 2.47
C SER A 161 -3.59 5.41 3.23
N SER A 162 -4.61 5.42 4.04
CA SER A 162 -5.04 6.54 4.91
C SER A 162 -6.19 6.07 5.80
N ILE A 163 -6.45 6.75 6.92
CA ILE A 163 -7.75 6.65 7.60
C ILE A 163 -8.93 6.99 6.66
N SER A 164 -8.68 7.69 5.55
CA SER A 164 -9.65 7.90 4.47
C SER A 164 -9.93 6.65 3.62
N GLY A 165 -9.23 5.54 3.86
CA GLY A 165 -9.60 4.21 3.35
C GLY A 165 -10.68 3.52 4.18
N ILE A 166 -11.03 4.09 5.34
CA ILE A 166 -12.09 3.63 6.24
C ILE A 166 -13.21 4.68 6.29
N ASN A 167 -12.84 5.95 6.32
CA ASN A 167 -13.74 7.09 6.49
C ASN A 167 -14.02 7.80 5.16
N SER A 168 -15.19 8.43 5.08
CA SER A 168 -15.56 9.31 3.97
C SER A 168 -16.07 10.64 4.52
N GLY A 169 -15.71 11.74 3.88
CA GLY A 169 -16.12 13.08 4.28
C GLY A 169 -16.55 13.94 3.09
N ARG A 170 -17.28 15.04 3.38
CA ARG A 170 -17.70 16.00 2.39
C ARG A 170 -16.48 16.52 1.62
N PHE A 171 -16.56 16.52 0.29
CA PHE A 171 -15.55 17.01 -0.65
C PHE A 171 -14.25 16.18 -0.71
N PHE A 172 -14.16 15.09 0.04
CA PHE A 172 -13.05 14.16 -0.01
C PHE A 172 -13.31 12.93 -0.91
N GLY A 173 -14.45 12.89 -1.60
CA GLY A 173 -14.94 11.70 -2.30
C GLY A 173 -13.94 11.05 -3.24
N HIS A 174 -13.30 11.81 -4.14
CA HIS A 174 -12.29 11.29 -5.07
C HIS A 174 -11.12 10.62 -4.35
N TYR A 175 -10.62 11.26 -3.30
CA TYR A 175 -9.52 10.74 -2.50
C TYR A 175 -9.93 9.50 -1.71
N THR A 176 -11.07 9.54 -1.02
CA THR A 176 -11.57 8.41 -0.23
C THR A 176 -11.87 7.20 -1.10
N MET A 177 -12.44 7.38 -2.29
CA MET A 177 -12.63 6.31 -3.28
C MET A 177 -11.28 5.65 -3.64
N SER A 178 -10.23 6.45 -3.90
CA SER A 178 -8.92 5.92 -4.22
C SER A 178 -8.31 5.14 -3.05
N LYS A 179 -8.49 5.62 -1.81
CA LYS A 179 -7.96 4.94 -0.62
C LYS A 179 -8.73 3.67 -0.25
N HIS A 180 -10.05 3.66 -0.37
CA HIS A 180 -10.85 2.41 -0.26
C HIS A 180 -10.46 1.38 -1.33
N ALA A 181 -10.17 1.83 -2.56
CA ALA A 181 -9.72 0.94 -3.62
C ALA A 181 -8.38 0.26 -3.27
N VAL A 182 -7.40 1.00 -2.71
CA VAL A 182 -6.12 0.38 -2.31
C VAL A 182 -6.23 -0.49 -1.07
N GLU A 183 -7.20 -0.25 -0.17
CA GLU A 183 -7.50 -1.18 0.92
C GLU A 183 -7.97 -2.53 0.37
N ALA A 184 -8.96 -2.52 -0.52
CA ALA A 184 -9.46 -3.74 -1.17
C ALA A 184 -8.37 -4.45 -1.99
N TYR A 185 -7.54 -3.67 -2.72
CA TYR A 185 -6.40 -4.20 -3.45
C TYR A 185 -5.39 -4.88 -2.51
N THR A 186 -5.02 -4.22 -1.42
CA THR A 186 -4.04 -4.74 -0.45
C THR A 186 -4.53 -6.01 0.22
N ASP A 187 -5.82 -6.08 0.56
CA ASP A 187 -6.44 -7.27 1.13
C ASP A 187 -6.41 -8.47 0.18
N SER A 188 -6.77 -8.25 -1.08
CA SER A 188 -6.74 -9.29 -2.11
C SER A 188 -5.30 -9.77 -2.36
N LEU A 189 -4.38 -8.81 -2.58
CA LEU A 189 -2.98 -9.11 -2.84
C LEU A 189 -2.35 -9.92 -1.69
N ALA A 190 -2.66 -9.60 -0.45
CA ALA A 190 -2.09 -10.30 0.68
C ALA A 190 -2.53 -11.78 0.76
N VAL A 191 -3.76 -12.10 0.35
CA VAL A 191 -4.21 -13.51 0.25
C VAL A 191 -3.50 -14.22 -0.91
N GLU A 192 -3.38 -13.56 -2.06
CA GLU A 192 -2.73 -14.12 -3.25
C GLU A 192 -1.24 -14.37 -3.05
N MET A 193 -0.55 -13.45 -2.37
CA MET A 193 0.90 -13.50 -2.15
C MET A 193 1.32 -14.47 -1.03
N GLN A 194 0.37 -14.90 -0.21
CA GLN A 194 0.64 -15.82 0.92
C GLN A 194 1.30 -17.13 0.48
N LYS A 195 0.89 -17.69 -0.66
CA LYS A 195 1.48 -18.92 -1.21
C LYS A 195 2.97 -18.80 -1.57
N PHE A 196 3.45 -17.58 -1.75
CA PHE A 196 4.84 -17.28 -2.05
C PHE A 196 5.66 -16.87 -0.83
N GLY A 197 5.05 -16.85 0.37
CA GLY A 197 5.71 -16.39 1.59
C GLY A 197 5.92 -14.88 1.66
N VAL A 198 5.25 -14.11 0.81
CA VAL A 198 5.33 -12.65 0.79
C VAL A 198 4.30 -12.05 1.73
N ALA A 199 4.76 -11.21 2.66
CA ALA A 199 3.86 -10.45 3.54
C ALA A 199 3.39 -9.18 2.85
N VAL A 200 2.10 -8.87 3.00
CA VAL A 200 1.49 -7.64 2.45
C VAL A 200 0.71 -6.91 3.53
N SER A 201 0.86 -5.59 3.61
CA SER A 201 0.16 -4.74 4.59
C SER A 201 -0.31 -3.41 4.01
N ALA A 202 -1.26 -2.78 4.69
CA ALA A 202 -1.58 -1.37 4.57
C ALA A 202 -1.07 -0.60 5.80
N ILE A 203 -0.53 0.60 5.57
CA ILE A 203 -0.31 1.61 6.60
C ILE A 203 -1.32 2.73 6.36
N GLU A 204 -2.10 3.07 7.38
CA GLU A 204 -3.26 3.96 7.32
C GLU A 204 -2.99 5.22 8.15
N PRO A 205 -2.23 6.20 7.62
CA PRO A 205 -1.92 7.42 8.36
C PRO A 205 -3.14 8.32 8.57
N GLY A 206 -3.17 8.98 9.71
CA GLY A 206 -4.00 10.16 9.97
C GLY A 206 -3.35 11.45 9.46
N ASN A 207 -3.60 12.55 10.17
CA ASN A 207 -3.13 13.87 9.80
C ASN A 207 -1.72 14.15 10.34
N TYR A 208 -0.70 13.84 9.54
CA TYR A 208 0.70 14.17 9.80
C TYR A 208 1.20 15.32 8.94
N ASN A 209 2.31 15.95 9.36
CA ASN A 209 3.02 16.91 8.53
C ASN A 209 3.50 16.24 7.24
N SER A 210 3.06 16.77 6.10
CA SER A 210 3.41 16.24 4.78
C SER A 210 3.11 17.27 3.69
N ALA A 211 3.81 17.17 2.58
CA ALA A 211 3.61 18.05 1.43
C ALA A 211 2.25 17.86 0.72
N ILE A 212 1.47 16.84 1.10
CA ILE A 212 0.19 16.54 0.46
C ILE A 212 -0.80 17.70 0.60
N GLY A 213 -0.81 18.42 1.73
CA GLY A 213 -1.68 19.57 1.94
C GLY A 213 -1.40 20.74 0.99
N ALA A 214 -0.13 21.15 0.85
CA ALA A 214 0.26 22.21 -0.07
C ALA A 214 -0.01 21.82 -1.54
N THR A 215 0.24 20.55 -1.89
CA THR A 215 -0.05 20.02 -3.22
C THR A 215 -1.55 19.95 -3.47
N ALA A 216 -2.34 19.56 -2.47
CA ALA A 216 -3.79 19.51 -2.52
C ALA A 216 -4.39 20.86 -2.88
N MET A 217 -3.99 21.93 -2.17
CA MET A 217 -4.48 23.29 -2.44
C MET A 217 -4.19 23.72 -3.87
N LYS A 218 -2.99 23.44 -4.37
CA LYS A 218 -2.64 23.75 -5.76
C LYS A 218 -3.50 22.98 -6.76
N ASN A 219 -3.74 21.71 -6.52
CA ASN A 219 -4.55 20.87 -7.41
C ASN A 219 -6.02 21.31 -7.39
N MET A 220 -6.59 21.53 -6.21
CA MET A 220 -7.96 22.00 -6.07
C MET A 220 -8.20 23.36 -6.74
N ALA A 221 -7.25 24.27 -6.64
CA ALA A 221 -7.35 25.59 -7.30
C ALA A 221 -7.33 25.50 -8.83
N SER A 222 -6.85 24.38 -9.39
CA SER A 222 -6.87 24.12 -10.84
C SER A 222 -8.09 23.33 -11.30
N SER A 223 -8.79 22.64 -10.40
CA SER A 223 -9.86 21.70 -10.71
C SER A 223 -11.26 22.31 -10.71
N LEU A 224 -11.57 23.11 -9.69
CA LEU A 224 -12.86 23.77 -9.55
C LEU A 224 -12.68 25.10 -8.82
N SER A 225 -13.04 26.20 -9.45
CA SER A 225 -13.11 27.48 -8.74
C SER A 225 -14.39 27.53 -7.90
N VAL A 226 -14.28 28.12 -6.70
CA VAL A 226 -15.46 28.34 -5.84
C VAL A 226 -16.56 29.12 -6.59
N GLU A 227 -16.14 30.06 -7.45
CA GLU A 227 -17.07 30.90 -8.22
C GLU A 227 -17.88 30.11 -9.25
N ASP A 228 -17.33 29.02 -9.78
CA ASP A 228 -17.96 28.18 -10.80
C ASP A 228 -18.87 27.10 -10.19
N SER A 229 -18.83 26.89 -8.88
CA SER A 229 -19.69 25.93 -8.20
C SER A 229 -21.17 26.40 -8.26
N ARG A 230 -22.00 25.51 -8.77
CA ARG A 230 -23.43 25.75 -8.93
C ARG A 230 -24.24 25.48 -7.67
N PHE A 231 -23.83 24.46 -6.89
CA PHE A 231 -24.65 23.93 -5.79
C PHE A 231 -23.99 24.05 -4.42
N TYR A 232 -22.66 24.26 -4.36
CA TYR A 232 -21.87 24.17 -3.12
C TYR A 232 -20.97 25.38 -2.88
N LYS A 233 -21.31 26.55 -3.45
CA LYS A 233 -20.45 27.75 -3.41
C LYS A 233 -20.10 28.17 -1.98
N ASP A 234 -21.07 28.21 -1.08
CA ASP A 234 -20.85 28.63 0.31
C ASP A 234 -20.01 27.60 1.08
N GLU A 235 -20.36 26.32 0.96
CA GLU A 235 -19.62 25.23 1.63
C GLU A 235 -18.22 25.07 1.07
N LEU A 236 -18.01 25.27 -0.23
CA LEU A 236 -16.68 25.29 -0.82
C LEU A 236 -15.85 26.48 -0.36
N THR A 237 -16.46 27.65 -0.22
CA THR A 237 -15.80 28.85 0.34
C THR A 237 -15.27 28.55 1.74
N GLU A 238 -16.10 27.95 2.59
CA GLU A 238 -15.71 27.56 3.94
C GLU A 238 -14.60 26.50 3.91
N TRP A 239 -14.75 25.46 3.08
CA TRP A 239 -13.82 24.33 3.00
C TRP A 239 -12.46 24.74 2.45
N VAL A 240 -12.40 25.54 1.38
CA VAL A 240 -11.14 26.05 0.80
C VAL A 240 -10.51 27.10 1.72
N GLY A 241 -11.32 27.92 2.40
CA GLY A 241 -10.88 28.88 3.39
C GLY A 241 -10.37 28.26 4.69
N GLY A 242 -10.58 26.96 4.89
CA GLY A 242 -10.02 26.20 6.01
C GLY A 242 -8.51 26.15 5.98
N SER A 243 -7.91 25.79 7.11
CA SER A 243 -6.45 25.68 7.21
C SER A 243 -5.96 24.35 6.62
N TRP A 244 -5.25 24.43 5.50
CA TRP A 244 -4.56 23.31 4.85
C TRP A 244 -3.06 23.24 5.21
N ASP A 245 -2.62 24.15 6.08
CA ASP A 245 -1.28 24.17 6.64
C ASP A 245 -1.07 22.94 7.52
N ARG A 246 -0.17 22.07 7.09
CA ARG A 246 0.17 20.84 7.80
C ARG A 246 1.44 20.96 8.63
N GLU A 247 2.15 22.07 8.60
CA GLU A 247 3.34 22.28 9.42
C GLU A 247 3.05 22.22 10.93
N LYS A 248 1.80 22.49 11.31
CA LYS A 248 1.30 22.37 12.70
C LYS A 248 1.02 20.94 13.16
N TYR A 249 0.97 19.98 12.24
CA TYR A 249 0.76 18.59 12.59
C TYR A 249 2.08 17.93 13.00
N LYS A 250 1.97 16.81 13.73
CA LYS A 250 3.11 15.97 14.10
C LYS A 250 3.93 15.56 12.89
N GLU A 251 5.23 15.45 13.06
CA GLU A 251 6.10 14.79 12.09
C GLU A 251 5.71 13.31 11.93
N PRO A 252 5.92 12.72 10.76
CA PRO A 252 5.43 11.37 10.44
C PRO A 252 6.31 10.24 11.00
N ASP A 253 6.97 10.45 12.14
CA ASP A 253 7.87 9.46 12.75
C ASP A 253 7.14 8.14 13.02
N GLU A 254 5.95 8.18 13.60
CA GLU A 254 5.14 7.00 13.92
C GLU A 254 4.72 6.22 12.65
N VAL A 255 4.55 6.90 11.51
CA VAL A 255 4.27 6.26 10.21
C VAL A 255 5.50 5.51 9.71
N SER A 256 6.67 6.13 9.87
CA SER A 256 7.94 5.48 9.52
C SER A 256 8.24 4.31 10.45
N GLU A 257 7.97 4.43 11.75
CA GLU A 257 8.08 3.32 12.71
C GLU A 257 7.20 2.13 12.33
N ALA A 258 5.98 2.37 11.86
CA ALA A 258 5.11 1.32 11.35
C ALA A 258 5.72 0.59 10.13
N ALA A 259 6.33 1.34 9.21
CA ALA A 259 7.04 0.75 8.08
C ALA A 259 8.28 -0.05 8.54
N GLN A 260 9.07 0.49 9.46
CA GLN A 260 10.21 -0.23 10.06
C GLN A 260 9.77 -1.53 10.72
N HIS A 261 8.71 -1.48 11.55
CA HIS A 261 8.15 -2.67 12.17
C HIS A 261 7.70 -3.68 11.12
N PHE A 262 7.02 -3.23 10.06
CA PHE A 262 6.59 -4.11 8.98
C PHE A 262 7.77 -4.83 8.31
N PHE A 263 8.89 -4.16 8.06
CA PHE A 263 10.05 -4.75 7.38
C PHE A 263 10.96 -5.58 8.28
N THR A 264 10.87 -5.45 9.60
CA THR A 264 11.81 -6.10 10.53
C THR A 264 11.17 -7.15 11.45
N ASN A 265 9.87 -7.04 11.75
CA ASN A 265 9.20 -7.95 12.67
C ASN A 265 8.89 -9.30 12.00
N ASP A 266 9.11 -10.41 12.69
CA ASP A 266 8.82 -11.77 12.18
C ASP A 266 7.33 -12.03 11.94
N LYS A 267 6.47 -11.29 12.64
CA LYS A 267 5.00 -11.37 12.52
C LYS A 267 4.43 -9.98 12.22
N PRO A 268 4.63 -9.46 11.01
CA PRO A 268 4.12 -8.15 10.65
C PRO A 268 2.58 -8.13 10.67
N LEU A 269 2.02 -6.99 11.04
CA LEU A 269 0.57 -6.81 11.01
C LEU A 269 0.06 -6.63 9.59
N ARG A 270 -1.19 -6.98 9.38
CA ARG A 270 -1.90 -6.76 8.12
C ARG A 270 -2.25 -5.29 7.89
N ARG A 271 -2.58 -4.57 8.97
CA ARG A 271 -2.93 -3.16 9.00
C ARG A 271 -2.23 -2.43 10.13
N TYR A 272 -1.78 -1.24 9.81
CA TYR A 272 -1.17 -0.30 10.74
C TYR A 272 -1.95 1.01 10.66
N MET A 273 -3.02 1.16 11.46
CA MET A 273 -3.64 2.46 11.63
C MET A 273 -2.73 3.32 12.51
N VAL A 274 -2.22 4.42 11.95
CA VAL A 274 -1.27 5.31 12.61
C VAL A 274 -1.85 6.71 12.61
N VAL A 275 -2.28 7.17 13.77
CA VAL A 275 -2.96 8.47 13.93
C VAL A 275 -2.30 9.28 15.04
N PRO A 276 -2.15 10.61 14.86
CA PRO A 276 -1.44 11.45 15.83
C PRO A 276 -2.27 11.80 17.08
N SER A 277 -3.55 11.45 17.11
CA SER A 277 -4.45 11.85 18.18
C SER A 277 -5.56 10.84 18.44
N GLU A 278 -6.01 10.79 19.70
CA GLU A 278 -7.15 9.96 20.12
C GLU A 278 -8.46 10.28 19.37
N PRO A 279 -8.82 11.55 19.10
CA PRO A 279 -10.02 11.85 18.30
C PRO A 279 -9.98 11.26 16.88
N GLU A 280 -8.82 11.21 16.24
CA GLU A 280 -8.70 10.59 14.91
C GLU A 280 -8.84 9.06 15.00
N ALA A 281 -8.28 8.44 16.03
CA ALA A 281 -8.47 7.01 16.28
C ALA A 281 -9.95 6.68 16.52
N ALA A 282 -10.61 7.44 17.40
CA ALA A 282 -12.02 7.27 17.69
C ALA A 282 -12.85 7.41 16.40
N TRP A 283 -12.63 8.47 15.62
CA TRP A 283 -13.36 8.69 14.37
C TRP A 283 -13.27 7.52 13.40
N ALA A 284 -12.09 6.92 13.22
CA ALA A 284 -11.90 5.77 12.33
C ALA A 284 -12.59 4.51 12.88
N ILE A 285 -12.41 4.22 14.17
CA ILE A 285 -12.99 3.01 14.79
C ILE A 285 -14.50 3.12 14.90
N ASP A 286 -15.04 4.28 15.33
CA ASP A 286 -16.48 4.49 15.44
C ASP A 286 -17.17 4.30 14.08
N LYS A 287 -16.55 4.82 13.00
CA LYS A 287 -17.06 4.64 11.64
C LYS A 287 -17.12 3.17 11.23
N ALA A 288 -16.07 2.39 11.50
CA ALA A 288 -16.06 0.96 11.22
C ALA A 288 -17.14 0.21 12.00
N ILE A 289 -17.36 0.57 13.27
CA ILE A 289 -18.42 -0.01 14.12
C ILE A 289 -19.81 0.38 13.59
N GLU A 290 -20.02 1.64 13.19
CA GLU A 290 -21.29 2.08 12.58
C GLU A 290 -21.61 1.28 11.32
N GLU A 291 -20.63 1.01 10.47
CA GLU A 291 -20.82 0.20 9.26
C GLU A 291 -21.23 -1.24 9.58
N VAL A 292 -20.63 -1.87 10.58
CA VAL A 292 -21.05 -3.19 11.06
C VAL A 292 -22.52 -3.16 11.48
N VAL A 293 -22.96 -2.12 12.20
CA VAL A 293 -24.37 -1.96 12.60
C VAL A 293 -25.27 -1.79 11.38
N GLN A 294 -24.86 -0.95 10.40
CA GLN A 294 -25.63 -0.72 9.16
C GLN A 294 -25.77 -2.01 8.33
N TYR A 295 -24.68 -2.78 8.16
CA TYR A 295 -24.73 -4.07 7.46
C TYR A 295 -25.64 -5.08 8.14
N ASN A 296 -25.78 -5.00 9.45
CA ASN A 296 -26.64 -5.90 10.22
C ASN A 296 -28.13 -5.56 10.16
N GLN A 297 -28.52 -4.36 9.65
CA GLN A 297 -29.93 -3.89 9.70
C GLN A 297 -30.82 -4.56 8.67
N TRP A 298 -30.36 -4.73 7.43
CA TRP A 298 -31.17 -5.18 6.31
C TRP A 298 -30.65 -6.47 5.69
N GLN A 299 -30.83 -7.57 6.42
CA GLN A 299 -30.50 -8.90 5.93
C GLN A 299 -31.33 -9.98 6.67
N ALA A 300 -31.54 -11.12 6.00
CA ALA A 300 -32.30 -12.23 6.56
C ALA A 300 -31.62 -12.91 7.77
N TYR A 301 -30.32 -12.72 7.93
CA TYR A 301 -29.47 -13.38 8.94
C TYR A 301 -28.81 -12.33 9.86
N SER A 302 -29.59 -11.32 10.27
CA SER A 302 -29.09 -10.31 11.23
C SER A 302 -28.77 -10.96 12.59
N TYR A 303 -27.75 -10.42 13.23
CA TYR A 303 -27.28 -10.85 14.55
C TYR A 303 -27.88 -10.01 15.68
N THR A 304 -28.12 -10.60 16.85
CA THR A 304 -28.47 -9.86 18.06
C THR A 304 -27.23 -9.09 18.55
N ARG A 305 -27.46 -8.15 19.48
CA ARG A 305 -26.37 -7.41 20.14
C ARG A 305 -25.35 -8.37 20.77
N GLU A 306 -25.81 -9.38 21.48
CA GLU A 306 -25.01 -10.39 22.17
C GLU A 306 -24.14 -11.16 21.16
N GLN A 307 -24.73 -11.59 20.06
CA GLN A 307 -24.00 -12.28 18.99
C GLN A 307 -22.95 -11.40 18.29
N LEU A 308 -23.20 -10.10 18.15
CA LEU A 308 -22.19 -9.17 17.62
C LEU A 308 -21.02 -9.00 18.58
N ILE A 309 -21.30 -8.95 19.92
CA ILE A 309 -20.27 -8.91 20.94
C ILE A 309 -19.43 -10.20 20.90
N GLU A 310 -20.06 -11.37 20.87
CA GLU A 310 -19.34 -12.66 20.75
C GLU A 310 -18.43 -12.71 19.52
N LYS A 311 -18.85 -12.14 18.38
CA LYS A 311 -18.01 -12.06 17.17
C LYS A 311 -16.82 -11.12 17.35
N LEU A 312 -17.02 -10.00 18.05
CA LEU A 312 -15.94 -9.07 18.38
C LEU A 312 -14.92 -9.72 19.34
N ASP A 313 -15.41 -10.40 20.39
CA ASP A 313 -14.57 -11.11 21.36
C ASP A 313 -13.71 -12.19 20.64
N ALA A 314 -14.34 -12.99 19.78
CA ALA A 314 -13.63 -14.00 18.99
C ALA A 314 -12.57 -13.38 18.04
N ALA A 315 -12.83 -12.19 17.50
CA ALA A 315 -11.86 -11.48 16.66
C ALA A 315 -10.68 -10.95 17.49
N LEU A 316 -10.94 -10.45 18.70
CA LEU A 316 -9.91 -9.98 19.65
C LEU A 316 -9.02 -11.15 20.11
N GLU A 317 -9.61 -12.30 20.50
CA GLU A 317 -8.86 -13.51 20.84
C GLU A 317 -7.95 -13.98 19.71
N LYS A 318 -8.47 -13.98 18.47
CA LYS A 318 -7.67 -14.32 17.29
C LYS A 318 -6.51 -13.34 17.05
N ALA A 319 -6.66 -12.10 17.46
CA ALA A 319 -5.62 -11.07 17.40
C ALA A 319 -4.65 -11.12 18.60
N GLY A 320 -4.87 -12.03 19.57
CA GLY A 320 -4.05 -12.17 20.78
C GLY A 320 -4.27 -11.05 21.80
N LYS A 321 -5.47 -10.48 21.82
CA LYS A 321 -5.88 -9.41 22.74
C LYS A 321 -6.97 -9.87 23.70
#